data_ce7012e5c670dca00f56aa7c5d8f2e73
#
_entry.id   ce7012e5c670dca00f56aa7c5d8f2e73
#
_cell.length_a   1.000
_cell.length_b   1.000
_cell.length_c   1.000
_cell.angle_alpha   90.00
_cell.angle_beta   90.00
_cell.angle_gamma   90.00
#
_symmetry.space_group_name_H-M   'P 1'
#
loop_
_entity.id
_entity.type
_entity.pdbx_description
1 polymer ?
#
loop_
_entity_poly.entity_id
_entity_poly.type
_entity_poly.pdbx_seq_one_letter_code
_entity_poly.pdbx_strand_id
1 'polypeptide(L)'
;MRVVIQRAKNAKCTVDGQITGQIDYGYCIFVGFNNEDTNEIIDKMIHKILFLRIFEDENGKMNKSIQDVEGSILSISQFTLYADCKKGNRPLIFHIVARPFSLSVCLFFLKSVL
;
A
#
# COMPACT_ATOMS: atom_id res chain seq x y z
N MET A 1 11.11 -0.57 2.33
CA MET A 1 9.69 -0.54 1.94
C MET A 1 9.02 0.69 2.50
N ARG A 2 8.26 1.38 1.70
CA ARG A 2 7.44 2.53 2.10
C ARG A 2 5.99 2.27 1.72
N VAL A 3 5.07 2.60 2.62
CA VAL A 3 3.65 2.43 2.39
C VAL A 3 2.92 3.70 2.81
N VAL A 4 2.05 4.18 1.93
CA VAL A 4 1.09 5.24 2.26
C VAL A 4 -0.28 4.61 2.34
N ILE A 5 -0.98 4.83 3.44
CA ILE A 5 -2.29 4.25 3.71
C ILE A 5 -3.33 5.35 3.74
N GLN A 6 -4.41 5.14 3.00
CA GLN A 6 -5.56 6.03 2.98
C GLN A 6 -6.82 5.21 3.22
N ARG A 7 -7.62 5.58 4.22
CA ARG A 7 -8.97 5.02 4.36
C ARG A 7 -9.79 5.44 3.15
N ALA A 8 -10.54 4.52 2.58
CA ALA A 8 -11.27 4.76 1.34
C ALA A 8 -12.62 4.06 1.31
N LYS A 9 -13.57 4.71 0.65
CA LYS A 9 -14.87 4.13 0.27
C LYS A 9 -15.00 4.21 -1.25
N ASN A 10 -15.48 3.13 -1.86
CA ASN A 10 -15.72 3.07 -3.31
C ASN A 10 -14.47 3.46 -4.13
N ALA A 11 -13.31 2.95 -3.72
CA ALA A 11 -12.06 3.20 -4.42
C ALA A 11 -11.86 2.22 -5.57
N LYS A 12 -11.36 2.72 -6.69
CA LYS A 12 -11.01 1.90 -7.85
C LYS A 12 -9.71 2.39 -8.49
N CYS A 13 -9.02 1.47 -9.12
CA CYS A 13 -7.86 1.75 -9.96
C CYS A 13 -8.22 1.43 -11.41
N THR A 14 -8.05 2.42 -12.30
CA THR A 14 -8.35 2.28 -13.72
C THR A 14 -7.06 2.51 -14.52
N VAL A 15 -6.77 1.59 -15.43
CA VAL A 15 -5.63 1.67 -16.35
C VAL A 15 -6.13 1.45 -17.77
N ASP A 16 -5.84 2.38 -18.67
CA ASP A 16 -6.28 2.34 -20.08
C ASP A 16 -7.79 2.10 -20.23
N GLY A 17 -8.58 2.76 -19.38
CA GLY A 17 -10.04 2.66 -19.39
C GLY A 17 -10.62 1.40 -18.75
N GLN A 18 -9.76 0.51 -18.22
CA GLN A 18 -10.20 -0.73 -17.57
C GLN A 18 -9.95 -0.67 -16.06
N ILE A 19 -10.90 -1.17 -15.28
CA ILE A 19 -10.77 -1.29 -13.82
C ILE A 19 -9.86 -2.47 -13.51
N THR A 20 -8.71 -2.21 -12.90
CA THR A 20 -7.75 -3.23 -12.50
C THR A 20 -7.92 -3.68 -11.06
N GLY A 21 -8.60 -2.90 -10.24
CA GLY A 21 -8.94 -3.22 -8.87
C GLY A 21 -10.01 -2.29 -8.33
N GLN A 22 -10.80 -2.78 -7.39
CA GLN A 22 -11.91 -2.03 -6.80
C GLN A 22 -12.24 -2.56 -5.42
N ILE A 23 -12.52 -1.64 -4.49
CA ILE A 23 -13.00 -1.97 -3.14
C ILE A 23 -14.17 -1.06 -2.78
N ASP A 24 -15.07 -1.57 -1.92
CA ASP A 24 -16.18 -0.79 -1.40
C ASP A 24 -15.79 0.02 -0.16
N TYR A 25 -15.01 -0.59 0.74
CA TYR A 25 -14.58 0.03 2.00
C TYR A 25 -13.29 -0.59 2.51
N GLY A 26 -12.37 0.23 2.99
CA GLY A 26 -11.13 -0.23 3.59
C GLY A 26 -9.95 0.70 3.34
N TYR A 27 -8.85 0.17 2.84
CA TYR A 27 -7.64 0.90 2.52
C TYR A 27 -7.38 0.98 1.03
N CYS A 28 -6.99 2.16 0.57
CA CYS A 28 -6.15 2.31 -0.61
C CYS A 28 -4.72 2.47 -0.12
N ILE A 29 -3.82 1.58 -0.52
CA ILE A 29 -2.42 1.66 -0.13
C ILE A 29 -1.53 1.82 -1.35
N PHE A 30 -0.50 2.66 -1.20
CA PHE A 30 0.55 2.84 -2.18
C PHE A 30 1.82 2.23 -1.61
N VAL A 31 2.42 1.31 -2.34
CA VAL A 31 3.54 0.51 -1.86
C VAL A 31 4.76 0.72 -2.74
N GLY A 32 5.87 1.11 -2.13
CA GLY A 32 7.17 1.20 -2.77
C GLY A 32 8.15 0.23 -2.13
N PHE A 33 8.96 -0.44 -2.95
CA PHE A 33 9.99 -1.36 -2.52
C PHE A 33 11.37 -0.83 -2.89
N ASN A 34 12.39 -1.20 -2.12
CA ASN A 34 13.78 -0.98 -2.46
C ASN A 34 14.56 -2.31 -2.49
N ASN A 35 15.83 -2.24 -2.91
CA ASN A 35 16.66 -3.45 -3.05
C ASN A 35 17.06 -4.10 -1.71
N GLU A 36 16.85 -3.40 -0.60
CA GLU A 36 17.18 -3.88 0.75
C GLU A 36 16.00 -4.59 1.42
N ASP A 37 14.83 -4.57 0.81
CA ASP A 37 13.64 -5.20 1.36
C ASP A 37 13.76 -6.72 1.32
N THR A 38 13.54 -7.33 2.48
CA THR A 38 13.52 -8.79 2.67
C THR A 38 12.08 -9.26 2.92
N ASN A 39 11.86 -10.56 2.84
CA ASN A 39 10.56 -11.16 3.18
C ASN A 39 10.16 -10.84 4.63
N GLU A 40 11.13 -10.78 5.56
CA GLU A 40 10.86 -10.40 6.95
C GLU A 40 10.34 -8.97 7.09
N ILE A 41 10.93 -8.03 6.34
CA ILE A 41 10.48 -6.63 6.33
C ILE A 41 9.05 -6.54 5.78
N ILE A 42 8.77 -7.26 4.70
CA ILE A 42 7.44 -7.29 4.08
C ILE A 42 6.41 -7.87 5.06
N ASP A 43 6.72 -8.98 5.71
CA ASP A 43 5.82 -9.63 6.67
C ASP A 43 5.53 -8.71 7.87
N LYS A 44 6.53 -8.02 8.40
CA LYS A 44 6.34 -7.03 9.46
C LYS A 44 5.44 -5.88 9.02
N MET A 45 5.63 -5.40 7.80
CA MET A 45 4.81 -4.32 7.26
C MET A 45 3.36 -4.77 7.05
N ILE A 46 3.14 -5.98 6.52
CA ILE A 46 1.80 -6.57 6.36
C ILE A 46 1.10 -6.66 7.72
N HIS A 47 1.78 -7.18 8.73
CA HIS A 47 1.25 -7.26 10.09
C HIS A 47 0.87 -5.88 10.62
N LYS A 48 1.74 -4.89 10.43
CA LYS A 48 1.44 -3.51 10.85
C LYS A 48 0.20 -2.96 10.16
N ILE A 49 0.06 -3.18 8.85
CA ILE A 49 -1.10 -2.71 8.06
C ILE A 49 -2.39 -3.35 8.55
N LEU A 50 -2.38 -4.66 8.79
CA LEU A 50 -3.58 -5.41 9.20
C LEU A 50 -4.06 -5.04 10.62
N PHE A 51 -3.15 -4.72 11.52
CA PHE A 51 -3.47 -4.43 12.91
C PHE A 51 -3.47 -2.95 13.26
N LEU A 52 -3.22 -2.08 12.31
CA LEU A 52 -3.29 -0.63 12.52
C LEU A 52 -4.72 -0.21 12.84
N ARG A 53 -4.90 0.50 13.95
CA ARG A 53 -6.22 0.83 14.50
C ARG A 53 -6.62 2.25 14.11
N ILE A 54 -6.93 2.47 12.83
CA ILE A 54 -7.25 3.78 12.27
C ILE A 54 -8.69 3.90 11.75
N PHE A 55 -9.52 2.91 11.99
CA PHE A 55 -10.97 3.01 11.75
C PHE A 55 -11.69 3.41 13.03
N GLU A 56 -12.73 4.22 12.87
CA GLU A 56 -13.49 4.73 14.00
C GLU A 56 -14.35 3.65 14.66
N ASP A 57 -14.39 3.68 15.99
CA ASP A 57 -15.33 2.89 16.79
C ASP A 57 -16.68 3.62 16.97
N GLU A 58 -17.57 3.07 17.78
CA GLU A 58 -18.89 3.65 18.05
C GLU A 58 -18.81 5.04 18.71
N ASN A 59 -17.68 5.37 19.34
CA ASN A 59 -17.44 6.65 20.00
C ASN A 59 -16.70 7.66 19.11
N GLY A 60 -16.46 7.33 17.83
CA GLY A 60 -15.75 8.17 16.89
C GLY A 60 -14.23 8.21 17.09
N LYS A 61 -13.67 7.30 17.88
CA LYS A 61 -12.22 7.19 18.12
C LYS A 61 -11.59 6.18 17.20
N MET A 62 -10.39 6.47 16.71
CA MET A 62 -9.59 5.54 15.90
C MET A 62 -9.13 4.35 16.75
N ASN A 63 -9.88 3.28 16.72
CA ASN A 63 -9.71 2.14 17.61
C ASN A 63 -9.84 0.77 16.91
N LYS A 64 -10.42 0.72 15.74
CA LYS A 64 -10.65 -0.51 14.98
C LYS A 64 -9.63 -0.71 13.88
N SER A 65 -9.20 -1.97 13.68
CA SER A 65 -8.36 -2.37 12.55
C SER A 65 -9.21 -2.62 11.31
N ILE A 66 -8.55 -2.82 10.17
CA ILE A 66 -9.26 -3.19 8.93
C ILE A 66 -9.99 -4.52 9.04
N GLN A 67 -9.47 -5.45 9.84
CA GLN A 67 -10.12 -6.73 10.11
C GLN A 67 -11.40 -6.56 10.94
N ASP A 68 -11.39 -5.66 11.91
CA ASP A 68 -12.55 -5.38 12.76
C ASP A 68 -13.73 -4.81 11.96
N VAL A 69 -13.45 -4.05 10.91
CA VAL A 69 -14.46 -3.46 10.04
C VAL A 69 -14.75 -4.29 8.79
N GLU A 70 -14.14 -5.45 8.67
CA GLU A 70 -14.27 -6.34 7.51
C GLU A 70 -13.96 -5.63 6.17
N GLY A 71 -12.96 -4.76 6.20
CA GLY A 71 -12.57 -3.96 5.06
C GLY A 71 -11.72 -4.73 4.05
N SER A 72 -11.58 -4.15 2.87
CA SER A 72 -10.75 -4.66 1.78
C SER A 72 -9.55 -3.74 1.54
N ILE A 73 -8.55 -4.24 0.85
CA ILE A 73 -7.33 -3.48 0.53
C ILE A 73 -7.17 -3.37 -0.98
N LEU A 74 -7.11 -2.13 -1.47
CA LEU A 74 -6.68 -1.83 -2.84
C LEU A 74 -5.20 -1.46 -2.79
N SER A 75 -4.34 -2.35 -3.28
CA SER A 75 -2.89 -2.15 -3.27
C SER A 75 -2.40 -1.69 -4.64
N ILE A 76 -1.72 -0.54 -4.64
CA ILE A 76 -1.16 0.08 -5.84
C ILE A 76 0.35 0.17 -5.68
N SER A 77 1.09 -0.40 -6.63
CA SER A 77 2.54 -0.25 -6.68
C SER A 77 2.90 1.19 -7.04
N GLN A 78 3.73 1.82 -6.21
CA GLN A 78 4.15 3.21 -6.41
C GLN A 78 5.64 3.35 -6.10
N PHE A 79 6.47 3.14 -7.11
CA PHE A 79 7.93 3.20 -6.96
C PHE A 79 8.45 4.60 -6.62
N THR A 80 7.72 5.65 -7.02
CA THR A 80 8.10 7.05 -6.76
C THR A 80 8.02 7.46 -5.29
N LEU A 81 7.55 6.59 -4.39
CA LEU A 81 7.63 6.82 -2.94
C LEU A 81 9.09 6.95 -2.46
N TYR A 82 10.05 6.43 -3.21
CA TYR A 82 11.48 6.56 -2.96
C TYR A 82 12.15 7.68 -3.73
N ALA A 83 11.39 8.51 -4.44
CA ALA A 83 11.95 9.66 -5.13
C ALA A 83 12.55 10.65 -4.12
N ASP A 84 13.74 11.16 -4.41
CA ASP A 84 14.41 12.18 -3.62
C ASP A 84 14.24 13.54 -4.28
N CYS A 85 13.60 14.47 -3.58
CA CYS A 85 13.33 15.82 -4.04
C CYS A 85 14.14 16.89 -3.27
N LYS A 86 15.17 16.49 -2.52
CA LYS A 86 15.95 17.41 -1.67
C LYS A 86 16.82 18.36 -2.48
N LYS A 87 17.24 17.97 -3.67
CA LYS A 87 18.12 18.78 -4.53
C LYS A 87 17.40 19.16 -5.82
N GLY A 88 17.04 20.45 -5.95
CA GLY A 88 16.42 20.97 -7.15
C GLY A 88 14.99 20.49 -7.38
N ASN A 89 14.47 20.75 -8.57
CA ASN A 89 13.08 20.52 -8.93
C ASN A 89 12.85 19.18 -9.67
N ARG A 90 13.91 18.43 -9.97
CA ARG A 90 13.80 17.12 -10.58
C ARG A 90 13.91 16.03 -9.50
N PRO A 91 12.89 15.19 -9.31
CA PRO A 91 13.00 14.05 -8.43
C PRO A 91 14.10 13.09 -8.87
N LEU A 92 14.97 12.71 -7.94
CA LEU A 92 15.98 11.70 -8.17
C LEU A 92 15.42 10.32 -7.84
N ILE A 93 15.52 9.40 -8.79
CA ILE A 93 14.91 8.07 -8.68
C ILE A 93 16.02 7.01 -8.65
N PHE A 94 16.95 7.16 -7.70
CA PHE A 94 18.03 6.21 -7.49
C PHE A 94 17.58 5.13 -6.52
N HIS A 95 17.66 3.96 -6.57
CA HIS A 95 17.28 2.88 -5.63
C HIS A 95 15.87 2.33 -5.81
N ILE A 96 15.30 2.51 -6.99
CA ILE A 96 13.99 1.96 -7.27
C ILE A 96 14.14 0.55 -7.84
N VAL A 97 13.35 -0.36 -7.30
CA VAL A 97 13.25 -1.74 -7.76
C VAL A 97 12.67 -1.75 -9.18
N ALA A 98 13.35 -2.41 -10.10
CA ALA A 98 12.89 -2.55 -11.48
C ALA A 98 11.49 -3.17 -11.55
N ARG A 99 10.69 -2.72 -12.50
CA ARG A 99 9.29 -3.11 -12.69
C ARG A 99 8.97 -4.61 -12.51
N PRO A 100 9.73 -5.56 -13.04
CA PRO A 100 9.40 -6.98 -12.91
C PRO A 100 9.44 -7.47 -11.46
N PHE A 101 10.39 -6.98 -10.68
CA PHE A 101 10.53 -7.37 -9.29
C PHE A 101 9.43 -6.75 -8.42
N SER A 102 9.12 -5.47 -8.64
CA SER A 102 8.07 -4.80 -7.88
C SER A 102 6.68 -5.42 -8.10
N LEU A 103 6.40 -5.86 -9.33
CA LEU A 103 5.15 -6.54 -9.64
C LEU A 103 5.05 -7.90 -8.93
N SER A 104 6.13 -8.68 -8.95
CA SER A 104 6.20 -9.97 -8.27
C SER A 104 6.00 -9.84 -6.75
N VAL A 105 6.65 -8.83 -6.15
CA VAL A 105 6.53 -8.55 -4.72
C VAL A 105 5.15 -8.00 -4.38
N CYS A 106 4.54 -7.18 -5.23
CA CYS A 106 3.16 -6.74 -5.07
C CYS A 106 2.17 -7.91 -5.09
N LEU A 107 2.36 -8.86 -6.01
CA LEU A 107 1.55 -10.07 -6.07
C LEU A 107 1.73 -10.94 -4.81
N PHE A 108 2.95 -11.06 -4.32
CA PHE A 108 3.24 -11.75 -3.06
C PHE A 108 2.55 -11.05 -1.89
N PHE A 109 2.66 -9.73 -1.81
CA PHE A 109 2.02 -8.93 -0.80
C PHE A 109 0.49 -9.13 -0.80
N LEU A 110 -0.13 -9.04 -1.99
CA LEU A 110 -1.56 -9.29 -2.14
C LEU A 110 -1.98 -10.70 -1.70
N LYS A 111 -1.20 -11.72 -2.07
CA LYS A 111 -1.45 -13.10 -1.63
C LYS A 111 -1.35 -13.27 -0.13
N SER A 112 -0.45 -12.53 0.52
CA SER A 112 -0.26 -12.63 1.97
C SER A 112 -1.34 -11.91 2.77
N VAL A 113 -2.00 -10.91 2.16
CA VAL A 113 -3.10 -10.16 2.77
C VAL A 113 -4.45 -10.84 2.54
N LEU A 114 -4.60 -11.53 1.43
CA LEU A 114 -5.81 -12.28 1.08
C LEU A 114 -5.82 -13.67 1.73
#